data_d6abf0faa560d3ec08ca7eb98b3a85ce
#
_entry.id   d6abf0faa560d3ec08ca7eb98b3a85ce
#
_cell.length_a   1.000
_cell.length_b   1.000
_cell.length_c   1.000
_cell.angle_alpha   90.00
_cell.angle_beta   90.00
_cell.angle_gamma   90.00
#
_symmetry.space_group_name_H-M   'P 1'
#
loop_
_entity.id
_entity.type
_entity.pdbx_description
1 polymer ?
#
loop_
_entity_poly.entity_id
_entity_poly.type
_entity_poly.pdbx_seq_one_letter_code
_entity_poly.pdbx_strand_id
1 'polypeptide(L)'
;MGPARGLSVVAALALLATVSVVSGAGAPSAGAATCTIDRPLRWGSSGAPVRCLEQTLADQGYTITPDDFFGFSNGILVRTYQAAHGLTADGIVAEQTAGSLGIWVSGGTPATRTGTDTSVVQEIAIGTSVQGRPITAIERGTPGGTPVMIVGVIHGDEDDGARIVDKLRSLPVPPGVDLWLVPTINPDGTALNQRHNAHGVDLNRNFPKNWGPIGGPGNWQYAGPGPASEPETQAMVALLQRVNPLITIWYHQDLDEVAPGGHDSTIYQTYAQVVTQKLEQPSGGTYTGTATQFNNGLRADGTAFIVELPDRVPGTMVYRHAAAVLTVAKL
;
A
#
# COMPACT_ATOMS: atom_id res chain seq x y z
N MET A 1 24.59 -59.50 -11.42
CA MET A 1 25.07 -58.54 -12.42
C MET A 1 23.94 -57.53 -12.65
N GLY A 2 23.96 -56.39 -12.00
CA GLY A 2 22.99 -55.30 -12.20
C GLY A 2 23.77 -54.03 -12.55
N PRO A 3 23.26 -53.18 -13.44
CA PRO A 3 24.02 -52.02 -13.90
C PRO A 3 23.98 -50.84 -12.93
N ALA A 4 25.10 -50.17 -12.88
CA ALA A 4 25.37 -48.99 -12.12
C ALA A 4 24.48 -47.81 -12.51
N ARG A 5 23.92 -47.10 -11.53
CA ARG A 5 23.24 -45.81 -11.70
C ARG A 5 24.26 -44.69 -11.73
N GLY A 6 24.35 -44.00 -12.91
CA GLY A 6 25.16 -42.81 -13.04
C GLY A 6 24.52 -41.62 -12.30
N LEU A 7 25.30 -40.96 -11.42
CA LEU A 7 24.98 -39.66 -10.86
C LEU A 7 25.20 -38.59 -11.94
N SER A 8 24.14 -37.91 -12.33
CA SER A 8 24.24 -36.66 -13.11
C SER A 8 24.42 -35.50 -12.14
N VAL A 9 25.62 -34.91 -12.16
CA VAL A 9 25.93 -33.67 -11.49
C VAL A 9 25.37 -32.53 -12.33
N VAL A 10 24.33 -31.87 -11.86
CA VAL A 10 23.84 -30.62 -12.45
C VAL A 10 24.74 -29.50 -11.93
N ALA A 11 25.58 -28.97 -12.79
CA ALA A 11 26.40 -27.80 -12.51
C ALA A 11 25.49 -26.55 -12.52
N ALA A 12 25.31 -25.94 -11.35
CA ALA A 12 24.68 -24.62 -11.24
C ALA A 12 25.67 -23.56 -11.77
N LEU A 13 25.34 -22.95 -12.90
CA LEU A 13 26.05 -21.78 -13.42
C LEU A 13 25.69 -20.56 -12.56
N ALA A 14 26.57 -20.16 -11.67
CA ALA A 14 26.49 -18.87 -11.00
C ALA A 14 26.93 -17.80 -12.00
N LEU A 15 25.98 -16.96 -12.46
CA LEU A 15 26.28 -15.76 -13.21
C LEU A 15 26.88 -14.74 -12.23
N LEU A 16 28.19 -14.66 -12.20
CA LEU A 16 28.93 -13.56 -11.58
C LEU A 16 28.83 -12.35 -12.51
N ALA A 17 27.96 -11.41 -12.18
CA ALA A 17 27.99 -10.09 -12.79
C ALA A 17 29.28 -9.38 -12.35
N THR A 18 30.26 -9.35 -13.23
CA THR A 18 31.48 -8.55 -13.04
C THR A 18 31.11 -7.07 -13.18
N VAL A 19 31.01 -6.39 -12.06
CA VAL A 19 31.03 -4.92 -12.04
C VAL A 19 32.45 -4.49 -12.38
N SER A 20 32.64 -4.01 -13.59
CA SER A 20 33.88 -3.35 -14.00
C SER A 20 34.01 -2.04 -13.25
N VAL A 21 34.84 -2.01 -12.21
CA VAL A 21 35.27 -0.77 -11.58
C VAL A 21 36.22 -0.10 -12.55
N VAL A 22 35.76 0.93 -13.25
CA VAL A 22 36.64 1.87 -13.98
C VAL A 22 37.37 2.71 -12.94
N SER A 23 38.57 2.30 -12.59
CA SER A 23 39.50 3.09 -11.79
C SER A 23 40.15 4.14 -12.72
N GLY A 24 39.76 5.39 -12.55
CA GLY A 24 40.49 6.48 -13.15
C GLY A 24 39.67 7.66 -13.62
N ALA A 25 39.23 8.49 -12.68
CA ALA A 25 39.07 9.93 -12.92
C ALA A 25 39.00 10.60 -11.54
N GLY A 26 39.69 11.69 -11.35
CA GLY A 26 39.72 12.42 -10.10
C GLY A 26 38.34 12.69 -9.52
N ALA A 27 38.25 12.65 -8.18
CA ALA A 27 37.02 12.99 -7.49
C ALA A 27 36.49 14.31 -8.11
N PRO A 28 35.21 14.33 -8.56
CA PRO A 28 34.61 15.58 -8.94
C PRO A 28 34.69 16.48 -7.70
N SER A 29 35.28 17.66 -7.86
CA SER A 29 35.17 18.70 -6.83
C SER A 29 33.67 18.84 -6.55
N ALA A 30 33.26 18.59 -5.30
CA ALA A 30 31.89 18.79 -4.88
C ALA A 30 31.55 20.26 -5.22
N GLY A 31 30.87 20.47 -6.34
CA GLY A 31 30.19 21.72 -6.61
C GLY A 31 29.29 21.95 -5.42
N ALA A 32 29.42 23.11 -4.77
CA ALA A 32 28.56 23.43 -3.63
C ALA A 32 27.12 23.16 -4.04
N ALA A 33 26.44 22.31 -3.32
CA ALA A 33 25.01 21.99 -3.58
C ALA A 33 24.28 23.34 -3.65
N THR A 34 23.51 23.52 -4.71
CA THR A 34 22.77 24.77 -4.95
C THR A 34 21.58 24.92 -3.99
N CYS A 35 21.37 23.94 -3.14
CA CYS A 35 20.27 23.89 -2.18
C CYS A 35 20.69 23.18 -0.89
N THR A 36 19.92 23.39 0.17
CA THR A 36 20.19 22.81 1.49
C THR A 36 18.91 22.34 2.17
N ILE A 37 19.06 21.42 3.12
CA ILE A 37 17.97 20.96 3.98
C ILE A 37 18.33 21.19 5.45
N ASP A 38 17.33 21.52 6.25
CA ASP A 38 17.42 21.86 7.68
C ASP A 38 16.71 20.83 8.59
N ARG A 39 16.17 19.81 8.00
CA ARG A 39 15.38 18.76 8.70
C ARG A 39 15.58 17.41 8.03
N PRO A 40 15.43 16.30 8.80
CA PRO A 40 15.46 14.97 8.23
C PRO A 40 14.35 14.76 7.20
N LEU A 41 14.73 14.14 6.06
CA LEU A 41 13.80 13.69 5.04
C LEU A 41 13.65 12.17 5.11
N ARG A 42 12.45 11.74 4.91
CA ARG A 42 12.05 10.32 4.90
C ARG A 42 10.80 10.16 4.06
N TRP A 43 10.39 8.95 3.90
CA TRP A 43 9.12 8.65 3.25
C TRP A 43 8.03 9.64 3.66
N GLY A 44 7.34 10.20 2.66
CA GLY A 44 6.25 11.15 2.84
C GLY A 44 6.69 12.60 3.09
N SER A 45 8.00 12.89 3.18
CA SER A 45 8.48 14.27 3.11
C SER A 45 8.17 14.85 1.73
N SER A 46 7.88 16.16 1.65
CA SER A 46 7.55 16.82 0.39
C SER A 46 8.07 18.24 0.30
N GLY A 47 8.05 18.79 -0.92
CA GLY A 47 8.40 20.17 -1.24
C GLY A 47 9.90 20.38 -1.47
N ALA A 48 10.34 21.65 -1.46
CA ALA A 48 11.68 22.08 -1.83
C ALA A 48 12.84 21.28 -1.18
N PRO A 49 12.77 20.84 0.09
CA PRO A 49 13.83 20.00 0.66
C PRO A 49 13.95 18.63 -0.02
N VAL A 50 12.85 18.03 -0.48
CA VAL A 50 12.89 16.76 -1.22
C VAL A 50 13.44 16.99 -2.61
N ARG A 51 13.01 18.03 -3.31
CA ARG A 51 13.58 18.42 -4.61
C ARG A 51 15.09 18.62 -4.52
N CYS A 52 15.57 19.24 -3.45
CA CYS A 52 17.00 19.41 -3.18
C CYS A 52 17.73 18.06 -3.12
N LEU A 53 17.20 17.12 -2.37
CA LEU A 53 17.74 15.76 -2.29
C LEU A 53 17.75 15.06 -3.65
N GLU A 54 16.65 15.10 -4.35
CA GLU A 54 16.47 14.44 -5.64
C GLU A 54 17.44 14.99 -6.69
N GLN A 55 17.55 16.31 -6.77
CA GLN A 55 18.50 16.95 -7.67
C GLN A 55 19.94 16.58 -7.31
N THR A 56 20.28 16.59 -6.02
CA THR A 56 21.62 16.21 -5.56
C THR A 56 21.97 14.77 -5.90
N LEU A 57 21.03 13.84 -5.74
CA LEU A 57 21.21 12.44 -6.14
C LEU A 57 21.34 12.30 -7.67
N ALA A 58 20.53 13.02 -8.44
CA ALA A 58 20.62 13.05 -9.90
C ALA A 58 21.98 13.58 -10.37
N ASP A 59 22.48 14.67 -9.78
CA ASP A 59 23.78 15.27 -10.07
C ASP A 59 24.95 14.32 -9.74
N GLN A 60 24.74 13.38 -8.80
CA GLN A 60 25.71 12.32 -8.48
C GLN A 60 25.52 11.06 -9.35
N GLY A 61 24.65 11.09 -10.36
CA GLY A 61 24.47 10.02 -11.33
C GLY A 61 23.43 8.95 -10.94
N TYR A 62 22.63 9.17 -9.89
CA TYR A 62 21.53 8.27 -9.59
C TYR A 62 20.35 8.55 -10.51
N THR A 63 19.68 7.48 -10.97
CA THR A 63 18.50 7.62 -11.83
C THR A 63 17.28 7.99 -10.99
N ILE A 64 16.89 9.25 -11.02
CA ILE A 64 15.73 9.80 -10.32
C ILE A 64 15.15 10.96 -11.11
N THR A 65 13.82 11.08 -11.14
CA THR A 65 13.12 12.25 -11.67
C THR A 65 12.61 13.04 -10.48
N PRO A 66 13.05 14.30 -10.29
CA PRO A 66 12.57 15.14 -9.20
C PRO A 66 11.05 15.39 -9.29
N ASP A 67 10.32 15.01 -8.24
CA ASP A 67 8.88 15.20 -8.15
C ASP A 67 8.41 15.87 -6.86
N ASP A 68 9.38 16.34 -6.04
CA ASP A 68 9.15 16.99 -4.74
C ASP A 68 8.52 16.09 -3.67
N PHE A 69 8.46 14.79 -3.89
CA PHE A 69 7.87 13.85 -2.96
C PHE A 69 8.84 12.70 -2.64
N PHE A 70 9.20 12.56 -1.36
CA PHE A 70 10.04 11.46 -0.90
C PHE A 70 9.24 10.16 -0.92
N GLY A 71 9.15 9.55 -2.08
CA GLY A 71 8.46 8.30 -2.32
C GLY A 71 9.33 7.05 -2.07
N PHE A 72 8.83 5.91 -2.54
CA PHE A 72 9.51 4.61 -2.43
C PHE A 72 10.85 4.62 -3.16
N SER A 73 10.90 5.20 -4.36
CA SER A 73 12.11 5.30 -5.17
C SER A 73 13.20 6.05 -4.42
N ASN A 74 12.86 7.17 -3.79
CA ASN A 74 13.79 7.96 -2.96
C ASN A 74 14.33 7.14 -1.79
N GLY A 75 13.45 6.39 -1.10
CA GLY A 75 13.85 5.54 0.02
C GLY A 75 14.84 4.43 -0.39
N ILE A 76 14.66 3.81 -1.56
CA ILE A 76 15.59 2.83 -2.12
C ILE A 76 16.90 3.49 -2.49
N LEU A 77 16.86 4.62 -3.23
CA LEU A 77 18.06 5.33 -3.66
C LEU A 77 18.87 5.82 -2.47
N VAL A 78 18.22 6.36 -1.45
CA VAL A 78 18.89 6.79 -0.22
C VAL A 78 19.57 5.61 0.48
N ARG A 79 18.94 4.45 0.59
CA ARG A 79 19.58 3.24 1.15
C ARG A 79 20.77 2.79 0.30
N THR A 80 20.63 2.83 -1.02
CA THR A 80 21.72 2.50 -1.94
C THR A 80 22.89 3.46 -1.77
N TYR A 81 22.61 4.76 -1.69
CA TYR A 81 23.59 5.79 -1.40
C TYR A 81 24.30 5.54 -0.05
N GLN A 82 23.50 5.35 1.00
CA GLN A 82 24.00 5.10 2.35
C GLN A 82 24.93 3.88 2.40
N ALA A 83 24.52 2.76 1.81
CA ALA A 83 25.34 1.55 1.74
C ALA A 83 26.66 1.78 0.98
N ALA A 84 26.63 2.51 -0.15
CA ALA A 84 27.81 2.81 -0.94
C ALA A 84 28.81 3.73 -0.22
N HIS A 85 28.34 4.53 0.77
CA HIS A 85 29.14 5.49 1.52
C HIS A 85 29.42 5.04 2.97
N GLY A 86 29.13 3.79 3.33
CA GLY A 86 29.37 3.24 4.67
C GLY A 86 28.50 3.83 5.76
N LEU A 87 27.34 4.39 5.39
CA LEU A 87 26.35 4.95 6.31
C LEU A 87 25.31 3.87 6.71
N THR A 88 24.56 4.13 7.79
CA THR A 88 23.43 3.28 8.16
C THR A 88 22.36 3.33 7.07
N ALA A 89 22.09 2.20 6.40
CA ALA A 89 21.17 2.12 5.25
C ALA A 89 19.69 2.02 5.73
N ASP A 90 19.21 3.05 6.44
CA ASP A 90 17.85 3.14 6.98
C ASP A 90 16.85 3.81 6.05
N GLY A 91 17.34 4.44 4.97
CA GLY A 91 16.51 5.17 4.02
C GLY A 91 16.04 6.54 4.51
N ILE A 92 16.66 7.06 5.57
CA ILE A 92 16.36 8.38 6.14
C ILE A 92 17.51 9.33 5.83
N VAL A 93 17.21 10.49 5.29
CA VAL A 93 18.20 11.55 5.06
C VAL A 93 18.23 12.45 6.29
N ALA A 94 18.91 11.99 7.35
CA ALA A 94 19.21 12.76 8.53
C ALA A 94 20.58 13.45 8.39
N GLU A 95 21.05 14.11 9.44
CA GLU A 95 22.30 14.89 9.47
C GLU A 95 23.48 14.15 8.83
N GLN A 96 23.66 12.87 9.17
CA GLN A 96 24.78 12.07 8.66
C GLN A 96 24.68 11.87 7.13
N THR A 97 23.52 11.49 6.62
CA THR A 97 23.30 11.29 5.18
C THR A 97 23.30 12.61 4.42
N ALA A 98 22.61 13.61 4.94
CA ALA A 98 22.55 14.94 4.33
C ALA A 98 23.91 15.66 4.36
N GLY A 99 24.69 15.45 5.42
CA GLY A 99 26.07 15.93 5.52
C GLY A 99 26.98 15.27 4.49
N SER A 100 26.86 13.96 4.29
CA SER A 100 27.57 13.23 3.24
C SER A 100 27.20 13.70 1.82
N LEU A 101 25.94 14.09 1.62
CA LEU A 101 25.46 14.68 0.37
C LEU A 101 25.85 16.17 0.18
N GLY A 102 26.36 16.82 1.24
CA GLY A 102 26.71 18.24 1.22
C GLY A 102 25.52 19.19 1.24
N ILE A 103 24.34 18.70 1.64
CA ILE A 103 23.08 19.49 1.65
C ILE A 103 22.57 19.82 3.07
N TRP A 104 23.31 19.45 4.13
CA TRP A 104 22.89 19.71 5.52
C TRP A 104 23.30 21.10 5.98
N VAL A 105 22.36 21.86 6.56
CA VAL A 105 22.67 23.12 7.28
C VAL A 105 22.61 22.84 8.78
N SER A 106 23.74 22.94 9.44
CA SER A 106 23.83 22.86 10.90
C SER A 106 23.19 24.12 11.52
N GLY A 107 22.14 23.95 12.30
CA GLY A 107 21.45 25.06 13.00
C GLY A 107 19.95 25.13 12.79
N GLY A 108 19.38 24.32 11.93
CA GLY A 108 17.95 24.05 11.93
C GLY A 108 17.60 23.37 13.25
N THR A 109 16.74 23.98 14.06
CA THR A 109 16.21 23.37 15.28
C THR A 109 15.63 22.02 14.87
N PRO A 110 16.03 20.88 15.50
CA PRO A 110 15.34 19.63 15.27
C PRO A 110 13.88 19.90 15.51
N ALA A 111 13.03 19.73 14.52
CA ALA A 111 11.60 19.85 14.73
C ALA A 111 11.25 18.83 15.80
N THR A 112 11.14 19.30 17.00
CA THR A 112 10.65 18.53 18.15
C THR A 112 9.30 18.00 17.70
N ARG A 113 9.18 16.70 17.60
CA ARG A 113 7.94 16.00 17.24
C ARG A 113 6.95 16.15 18.42
N THR A 114 6.45 17.35 18.61
CA THR A 114 5.29 17.70 19.44
C THR A 114 4.13 18.07 18.53
N GLY A 115 4.00 17.37 17.40
CA GLY A 115 2.80 17.40 16.62
C GLY A 115 2.12 16.04 16.77
N THR A 116 1.01 15.99 17.48
CA THR A 116 -0.07 15.06 17.12
C THR A 116 -0.13 15.03 15.62
N ASP A 117 -0.21 13.83 15.01
CA ASP A 117 -0.39 13.71 13.57
C ASP A 117 -1.69 14.44 13.20
N THR A 118 -1.57 15.71 12.83
CA THR A 118 -2.69 16.59 12.52
C THR A 118 -3.41 16.17 11.24
N SER A 119 -2.93 15.13 10.55
CA SER A 119 -3.61 14.55 9.39
C SER A 119 -4.71 13.55 9.74
N VAL A 120 -4.82 13.12 11.01
CA VAL A 120 -5.99 12.35 11.48
C VAL A 120 -7.11 13.34 11.77
N VAL A 121 -8.15 13.29 10.97
CA VAL A 121 -9.35 14.11 11.13
C VAL A 121 -10.27 13.50 12.18
N GLN A 122 -10.54 12.21 12.04
CA GLN A 122 -11.36 11.45 12.98
C GLN A 122 -11.10 9.95 12.90
N GLU A 123 -11.41 9.26 13.99
CA GLU A 123 -11.56 7.82 14.03
C GLU A 123 -12.96 7.51 14.57
N ILE A 124 -13.75 6.76 13.83
CA ILE A 124 -15.16 6.52 14.14
C ILE A 124 -15.49 5.04 14.10
N ALA A 125 -16.36 4.60 15.01
CA ALA A 125 -17.04 3.32 14.88
C ALA A 125 -18.15 3.45 13.83
N ILE A 126 -18.05 2.66 12.76
CA ILE A 126 -19.05 2.64 11.66
C ILE A 126 -20.11 1.59 11.88
N GLY A 127 -19.88 0.65 12.79
CA GLY A 127 -20.79 -0.43 13.17
C GLY A 127 -20.11 -1.41 14.11
N THR A 128 -20.77 -2.54 14.30
CA THR A 128 -20.26 -3.67 15.09
C THR A 128 -20.45 -4.96 14.30
N SER A 129 -19.56 -5.93 14.52
CA SER A 129 -19.68 -7.28 14.00
C SER A 129 -20.82 -8.06 14.69
N VAL A 130 -21.10 -9.26 14.21
CA VAL A 130 -22.06 -10.20 14.83
C VAL A 130 -21.78 -10.41 16.32
N GLN A 131 -20.50 -10.53 16.71
CA GLN A 131 -20.08 -10.71 18.10
C GLN A 131 -19.86 -9.40 18.86
N GLY A 132 -20.31 -8.27 18.31
CA GLY A 132 -20.25 -6.97 18.98
C GLY A 132 -18.87 -6.27 18.96
N ARG A 133 -17.92 -6.76 18.18
CA ARG A 133 -16.63 -6.08 18.00
C ARG A 133 -16.80 -4.83 17.15
N PRO A 134 -16.20 -3.68 17.54
CA PRO A 134 -16.31 -2.45 16.75
C PRO A 134 -15.64 -2.61 15.38
N ILE A 135 -16.30 -2.06 14.37
CA ILE A 135 -15.74 -1.84 13.03
C ILE A 135 -15.43 -0.35 12.95
N THR A 136 -14.16 0.00 12.70
CA THR A 136 -13.69 1.39 12.73
C THR A 136 -13.26 1.87 11.36
N ALA A 137 -13.43 3.16 11.12
CA ALA A 137 -12.87 3.87 9.98
C ALA A 137 -12.12 5.11 10.47
N ILE A 138 -11.01 5.41 9.80
CA ILE A 138 -10.12 6.52 10.12
C ILE A 138 -10.08 7.44 8.93
N GLU A 139 -10.45 8.70 9.12
CA GLU A 139 -10.33 9.75 8.11
C GLU A 139 -9.04 10.52 8.32
N ARG A 140 -8.29 10.75 7.26
CA ARG A 140 -7.00 11.45 7.25
C ARG A 140 -6.89 12.39 6.05
N GLY A 141 -6.06 13.41 6.18
CA GLY A 141 -5.73 14.32 5.09
C GLY A 141 -6.66 15.52 5.01
N THR A 142 -7.26 15.78 3.87
CA THR A 142 -8.05 16.98 3.58
C THR A 142 -9.53 16.63 3.49
N PRO A 143 -10.35 16.91 4.52
CA PRO A 143 -11.79 16.66 4.46
C PRO A 143 -12.45 17.33 3.25
N GLY A 144 -13.25 16.56 2.51
CA GLY A 144 -13.90 17.01 1.29
C GLY A 144 -12.96 17.12 0.07
N GLY A 145 -11.73 16.65 0.17
CA GLY A 145 -10.83 16.43 -0.96
C GLY A 145 -11.25 15.24 -1.82
N THR A 146 -10.32 14.72 -2.66
CA THR A 146 -10.56 13.49 -3.43
C THR A 146 -10.73 12.33 -2.48
N PRO A 147 -11.92 11.68 -2.41
CA PRO A 147 -12.17 10.63 -1.45
C PRO A 147 -11.55 9.30 -1.92
N VAL A 148 -10.61 8.79 -1.14
CA VAL A 148 -9.89 7.54 -1.38
C VAL A 148 -10.11 6.63 -0.17
N MET A 149 -10.52 5.39 -0.40
CA MET A 149 -10.79 4.43 0.66
C MET A 149 -9.94 3.17 0.53
N ILE A 150 -9.38 2.73 1.64
CA ILE A 150 -8.54 1.53 1.72
C ILE A 150 -9.16 0.58 2.74
N VAL A 151 -9.45 -0.63 2.31
CA VAL A 151 -10.00 -1.69 3.15
C VAL A 151 -8.98 -2.82 3.29
N GLY A 152 -8.52 -3.03 4.51
CA GLY A 152 -7.44 -3.98 4.79
C GLY A 152 -7.89 -5.43 4.80
N VAL A 153 -9.03 -5.73 5.42
CA VAL A 153 -9.49 -7.12 5.63
C VAL A 153 -11.00 -7.23 5.43
N ILE A 154 -11.41 -8.11 4.53
CA ILE A 154 -12.79 -8.56 4.37
C ILE A 154 -12.93 -10.05 4.75
N HIS A 155 -11.93 -10.88 4.38
CA HIS A 155 -11.81 -12.25 4.84
C HIS A 155 -10.83 -12.30 6.01
N GLY A 156 -11.24 -12.89 7.13
CA GLY A 156 -10.46 -12.79 8.36
C GLY A 156 -9.14 -13.56 8.39
N ASP A 157 -8.96 -14.51 7.47
CA ASP A 157 -7.73 -15.26 7.25
C ASP A 157 -6.78 -14.62 6.20
N GLU A 158 -7.17 -13.46 5.65
CA GLU A 158 -6.41 -12.66 4.67
C GLU A 158 -6.00 -11.32 5.31
N ASP A 159 -5.24 -11.34 6.42
CA ASP A 159 -5.14 -10.19 7.33
C ASP A 159 -3.95 -9.24 7.09
N ASP A 160 -3.04 -9.55 6.18
CA ASP A 160 -1.86 -8.70 5.90
C ASP A 160 -2.23 -7.31 5.34
N GLY A 161 -3.41 -7.15 4.74
CA GLY A 161 -3.91 -5.84 4.31
C GLY A 161 -4.06 -4.85 5.47
N ALA A 162 -4.37 -5.32 6.68
CA ALA A 162 -4.42 -4.48 7.88
C ALA A 162 -3.07 -3.82 8.19
N ARG A 163 -1.95 -4.49 7.91
CA ARG A 163 -0.59 -3.94 8.09
C ARG A 163 -0.30 -2.78 7.14
N ILE A 164 -0.88 -2.82 5.93
CA ILE A 164 -0.77 -1.72 4.97
C ILE A 164 -1.60 -0.53 5.45
N VAL A 165 -2.80 -0.78 5.94
CA VAL A 165 -3.65 0.25 6.57
C VAL A 165 -2.95 0.88 7.77
N ASP A 166 -2.37 0.09 8.68
CA ASP A 166 -1.59 0.61 9.81
C ASP A 166 -0.39 1.44 9.34
N LYS A 167 0.27 1.02 8.26
CA LYS A 167 1.35 1.80 7.70
C LYS A 167 0.86 3.15 7.17
N LEU A 168 -0.27 3.18 6.47
CA LEU A 168 -0.90 4.41 5.97
C LEU A 168 -1.31 5.36 7.10
N ARG A 169 -1.66 4.85 8.29
CA ARG A 169 -1.94 5.70 9.48
C ARG A 169 -0.76 6.59 9.88
N SER A 170 0.46 6.20 9.56
CA SER A 170 1.69 6.91 9.95
C SER A 170 2.33 7.71 8.83
N LEU A 171 1.81 7.65 7.61
CA LEU A 171 2.38 8.34 6.45
C LEU A 171 1.64 9.66 6.18
N PRO A 172 2.34 10.70 5.69
CA PRO A 172 1.69 11.92 5.25
C PRO A 172 0.71 11.64 4.11
N VAL A 173 -0.48 12.22 4.20
CA VAL A 173 -1.47 12.16 3.13
C VAL A 173 -1.19 13.31 2.14
N PRO A 174 -1.22 13.05 0.81
CA PRO A 174 -1.04 14.10 -0.17
C PRO A 174 -2.07 15.23 0.00
N PRO A 175 -1.71 16.50 -0.26
CA PRO A 175 -2.66 17.59 -0.23
C PRO A 175 -3.86 17.36 -1.16
N GLY A 176 -5.05 17.71 -0.71
CA GLY A 176 -6.29 17.55 -1.49
C GLY A 176 -6.89 16.14 -1.48
N VAL A 177 -6.26 15.18 -0.80
CA VAL A 177 -6.78 13.81 -0.64
C VAL A 177 -7.52 13.68 0.69
N ASP A 178 -8.71 13.13 0.64
CA ASP A 178 -9.53 12.69 1.77
C ASP A 178 -9.42 11.16 1.89
N LEU A 179 -8.49 10.71 2.75
CA LEU A 179 -8.11 9.30 2.86
C LEU A 179 -8.87 8.60 3.99
N TRP A 180 -9.65 7.61 3.61
CA TRP A 180 -10.41 6.76 4.53
C TRP A 180 -9.77 5.38 4.66
N LEU A 181 -9.45 4.97 5.87
CA LEU A 181 -8.79 3.72 6.21
C LEU A 181 -9.70 2.84 7.04
N VAL A 182 -9.97 1.62 6.57
CA VAL A 182 -10.76 0.61 7.30
C VAL A 182 -9.86 -0.61 7.53
N PRO A 183 -9.33 -0.81 8.75
CA PRO A 183 -8.42 -1.93 9.02
C PRO A 183 -9.03 -3.29 8.74
N THR A 184 -10.22 -3.53 9.23
CA THR A 184 -11.01 -4.73 8.96
C THR A 184 -12.50 -4.43 9.01
N ILE A 185 -13.25 -5.02 8.10
CA ILE A 185 -14.71 -5.07 8.20
C ILE A 185 -15.18 -6.37 8.84
N ASN A 186 -14.29 -7.35 9.04
CA ASN A 186 -14.57 -8.67 9.59
C ASN A 186 -13.75 -8.96 10.86
N PRO A 187 -13.95 -8.21 11.95
CA PRO A 187 -13.15 -8.40 13.15
C PRO A 187 -13.38 -9.74 13.84
N ASP A 188 -14.51 -10.39 13.62
CA ASP A 188 -14.79 -11.72 14.14
C ASP A 188 -14.00 -12.79 13.40
N GLY A 189 -14.02 -12.75 12.07
CA GLY A 189 -13.22 -13.65 11.24
C GLY A 189 -11.72 -13.46 11.47
N THR A 190 -11.25 -12.21 11.57
CA THR A 190 -9.85 -11.91 11.89
C THR A 190 -9.43 -12.49 13.25
N ALA A 191 -10.28 -12.37 14.28
CA ALA A 191 -9.96 -12.90 15.61
C ALA A 191 -9.88 -14.44 15.64
N LEU A 192 -10.53 -15.12 14.71
CA LEU A 192 -10.57 -16.57 14.59
C LEU A 192 -9.67 -17.12 13.47
N ASN A 193 -9.02 -16.24 12.72
CA ASN A 193 -8.29 -16.58 11.49
C ASN A 193 -9.17 -17.41 10.53
N GLN A 194 -10.35 -16.87 10.19
CA GLN A 194 -11.34 -17.52 9.35
C GLN A 194 -11.83 -16.56 8.27
N ARG A 195 -12.05 -17.09 7.05
CA ARG A 195 -12.59 -16.33 5.92
C ARG A 195 -13.89 -15.61 6.24
N HIS A 196 -14.83 -16.32 6.79
CA HIS A 196 -16.19 -15.88 7.03
C HIS A 196 -16.32 -14.99 8.27
N ASN A 197 -17.45 -14.26 8.36
CA ASN A 197 -17.87 -13.66 9.63
C ASN A 197 -18.40 -14.72 10.61
N ALA A 198 -18.86 -14.29 11.79
CA ALA A 198 -19.34 -15.22 12.82
C ALA A 198 -20.64 -15.96 12.47
N HIS A 199 -21.38 -15.55 11.46
CA HIS A 199 -22.53 -16.30 10.90
C HIS A 199 -22.12 -17.30 9.81
N GLY A 200 -20.83 -17.42 9.51
CA GLY A 200 -20.33 -18.28 8.43
C GLY A 200 -20.58 -17.72 7.03
N VAL A 201 -20.80 -16.42 6.91
CA VAL A 201 -21.06 -15.73 5.64
C VAL A 201 -19.78 -15.19 5.04
N ASP A 202 -19.57 -15.42 3.73
CA ASP A 202 -18.57 -14.72 2.94
C ASP A 202 -19.03 -13.28 2.70
N LEU A 203 -18.44 -12.33 3.42
CA LEU A 203 -18.82 -10.92 3.33
C LEU A 203 -18.62 -10.36 1.92
N ASN A 204 -17.65 -10.89 1.14
CA ASN A 204 -17.44 -10.52 -0.26
C ASN A 204 -18.41 -11.23 -1.24
N ARG A 205 -19.50 -11.77 -0.74
CA ARG A 205 -20.66 -12.30 -1.48
C ARG A 205 -21.98 -11.72 -0.95
N ASN A 206 -21.90 -10.87 0.08
CA ASN A 206 -23.07 -10.38 0.81
C ASN A 206 -23.49 -8.95 0.43
N PHE A 207 -22.71 -8.21 -0.39
CA PHE A 207 -23.07 -6.86 -0.83
C PHE A 207 -24.31 -6.86 -1.72
N PRO A 208 -25.15 -5.80 -1.64
CA PRO A 208 -26.49 -5.85 -2.26
C PRO A 208 -26.47 -5.77 -3.80
N LYS A 209 -25.43 -5.17 -4.41
CA LYS A 209 -25.33 -5.06 -5.88
C LYS A 209 -25.06 -6.44 -6.49
N ASN A 210 -25.93 -6.84 -7.40
CA ASN A 210 -25.86 -8.14 -8.08
C ASN A 210 -25.81 -9.34 -7.10
N TRP A 211 -26.36 -9.20 -5.91
CA TRP A 211 -26.43 -10.29 -4.96
C TRP A 211 -27.24 -11.47 -5.54
N GLY A 212 -26.80 -12.66 -5.24
CA GLY A 212 -27.49 -13.90 -5.56
C GLY A 212 -27.13 -14.98 -4.55
N PRO A 213 -28.02 -15.94 -4.27
CA PRO A 213 -27.72 -17.01 -3.34
C PRO A 213 -26.58 -17.88 -3.88
N ILE A 214 -25.53 -18.06 -3.08
CA ILE A 214 -24.43 -18.96 -3.35
C ILE A 214 -24.28 -19.90 -2.17
N GLY A 215 -24.35 -21.20 -2.44
CA GLY A 215 -24.20 -22.24 -1.44
C GLY A 215 -25.23 -22.14 -0.29
N GLY A 216 -24.90 -22.75 0.81
CA GLY A 216 -25.61 -22.67 2.07
C GLY A 216 -24.62 -22.58 3.23
N PRO A 217 -25.06 -22.55 4.47
CA PRO A 217 -24.19 -22.56 5.64
C PRO A 217 -23.12 -23.66 5.53
N GLY A 218 -21.86 -23.29 5.74
CA GLY A 218 -20.68 -24.17 5.58
C GLY A 218 -20.06 -24.20 4.17
N ASN A 219 -20.69 -23.57 3.17
CA ASN A 219 -20.03 -23.36 1.88
C ASN A 219 -19.04 -22.21 1.95
N TRP A 220 -17.87 -22.35 1.36
CA TRP A 220 -16.81 -21.34 1.41
C TRP A 220 -17.17 -19.97 0.78
N GLN A 221 -18.17 -19.93 -0.11
CA GLN A 221 -18.72 -18.71 -0.71
C GLN A 221 -20.17 -18.43 -0.23
N TYR A 222 -20.58 -18.92 0.92
CA TYR A 222 -21.96 -18.70 1.40
C TYR A 222 -22.28 -17.21 1.47
N ALA A 223 -23.25 -16.79 0.63
CA ALA A 223 -23.61 -15.37 0.46
C ALA A 223 -24.51 -14.80 1.55
N GLY A 224 -24.86 -15.59 2.57
CA GLY A 224 -25.86 -15.23 3.57
C GLY A 224 -27.29 -15.45 3.12
N PRO A 225 -28.27 -15.23 4.01
CA PRO A 225 -29.70 -15.45 3.72
C PRO A 225 -30.34 -14.39 2.82
N GLY A 226 -29.64 -13.26 2.58
CA GLY A 226 -30.11 -12.16 1.76
C GLY A 226 -29.03 -11.11 1.50
N PRO A 227 -29.30 -10.15 0.59
CA PRO A 227 -28.38 -9.06 0.33
C PRO A 227 -28.19 -8.19 1.59
N ALA A 228 -26.94 -7.88 1.91
CA ALA A 228 -26.57 -7.13 3.11
C ALA A 228 -27.25 -7.67 4.40
N SER A 229 -27.35 -8.98 4.53
CA SER A 229 -27.88 -9.62 5.74
C SER A 229 -26.98 -9.42 6.96
N GLU A 230 -25.67 -9.22 6.74
CA GLU A 230 -24.67 -9.15 7.79
C GLU A 230 -24.44 -7.72 8.30
N PRO A 231 -24.32 -7.54 9.62
CA PRO A 231 -24.11 -6.20 10.20
C PRO A 231 -22.81 -5.55 9.70
N GLU A 232 -21.77 -6.34 9.44
CA GLU A 232 -20.52 -5.89 8.87
C GLU A 232 -20.71 -5.30 7.48
N THR A 233 -21.47 -6.00 6.63
CA THR A 233 -21.80 -5.53 5.28
C THR A 233 -22.64 -4.26 5.33
N GLN A 234 -23.64 -4.19 6.23
CA GLN A 234 -24.50 -3.00 6.39
C GLN A 234 -23.66 -1.78 6.82
N ALA A 235 -22.75 -1.96 7.77
CA ALA A 235 -21.85 -0.90 8.22
C ALA A 235 -20.99 -0.37 7.08
N MET A 236 -20.42 -1.28 6.28
CA MET A 236 -19.55 -0.89 5.16
C MET A 236 -20.34 -0.27 4.01
N VAL A 237 -21.53 -0.77 3.70
CA VAL A 237 -22.45 -0.17 2.70
C VAL A 237 -22.78 1.28 3.09
N ALA A 238 -23.15 1.52 4.35
CA ALA A 238 -23.45 2.86 4.85
C ALA A 238 -22.24 3.80 4.75
N LEU A 239 -21.02 3.31 5.08
CA LEU A 239 -19.79 4.09 4.94
C LEU A 239 -19.50 4.44 3.47
N LEU A 240 -19.55 3.45 2.58
CA LEU A 240 -19.33 3.64 1.14
C LEU A 240 -20.31 4.65 0.54
N GLN A 241 -21.59 4.58 0.90
CA GLN A 241 -22.60 5.54 0.46
C GLN A 241 -22.35 6.96 0.99
N ARG A 242 -21.90 7.08 2.23
CA ARG A 242 -21.60 8.37 2.87
C ARG A 242 -20.37 9.04 2.27
N VAL A 243 -19.27 8.28 2.10
CA VAL A 243 -17.99 8.79 1.60
C VAL A 243 -18.00 8.93 0.09
N ASN A 244 -18.70 8.03 -0.61
CA ASN A 244 -18.77 7.94 -2.07
C ASN A 244 -17.39 8.03 -2.73
N PRO A 245 -16.46 7.09 -2.41
CA PRO A 245 -15.06 7.20 -2.78
C PRO A 245 -14.86 7.16 -4.30
N LEU A 246 -13.91 8.00 -4.78
CA LEU A 246 -13.44 7.95 -6.17
C LEU A 246 -12.57 6.72 -6.40
N ILE A 247 -11.70 6.41 -5.45
CA ILE A 247 -10.81 5.25 -5.49
C ILE A 247 -11.09 4.39 -4.26
N THR A 248 -11.24 3.08 -4.47
CA THR A 248 -11.29 2.13 -3.35
C THR A 248 -10.40 0.93 -3.64
N ILE A 249 -9.56 0.57 -2.69
CA ILE A 249 -8.68 -0.60 -2.77
C ILE A 249 -9.10 -1.60 -1.71
N TRP A 250 -9.42 -2.82 -2.17
CA TRP A 250 -9.77 -3.95 -1.33
C TRP A 250 -8.62 -4.95 -1.31
N TYR A 251 -8.01 -5.14 -0.14
CA TYR A 251 -6.96 -6.14 0.01
C TYR A 251 -7.51 -7.52 0.26
N HIS A 252 -6.90 -8.49 -0.40
CA HIS A 252 -7.13 -9.92 -0.31
C HIS A 252 -5.79 -10.67 -0.28
N GLN A 253 -5.82 -12.01 -0.14
CA GLN A 253 -4.71 -12.96 -0.28
C GLN A 253 -5.26 -14.25 -0.92
N ASP A 254 -4.49 -15.09 -1.71
CA ASP A 254 -3.01 -15.15 -1.74
C ASP A 254 -2.44 -15.24 -3.20
N LEU A 255 -3.06 -14.57 -4.17
CA LEU A 255 -2.79 -14.77 -5.61
C LEU A 255 -1.62 -13.94 -6.16
N ASP A 256 -1.07 -12.97 -5.40
CA ASP A 256 0.01 -12.07 -5.80
C ASP A 256 -0.28 -11.32 -7.12
N GLU A 257 -1.46 -10.67 -7.19
CA GLU A 257 -1.92 -9.97 -8.39
C GLU A 257 -2.78 -8.76 -8.06
N VAL A 258 -2.98 -7.89 -9.04
CA VAL A 258 -3.98 -6.82 -9.00
C VAL A 258 -5.12 -7.20 -9.93
N ALA A 259 -6.32 -7.40 -9.38
CA ALA A 259 -7.51 -7.68 -10.14
C ALA A 259 -8.17 -6.38 -10.63
N PRO A 260 -8.15 -6.11 -11.95
CA PRO A 260 -8.72 -4.90 -12.52
C PRO A 260 -10.18 -4.70 -12.16
N GLY A 261 -10.58 -3.44 -11.92
CA GLY A 261 -11.97 -3.10 -11.63
C GLY A 261 -12.22 -1.60 -11.74
N GLY A 262 -13.50 -1.21 -11.87
CA GLY A 262 -13.88 0.19 -11.94
C GLY A 262 -13.77 0.80 -13.33
N HIS A 263 -13.78 2.13 -13.38
CA HIS A 263 -13.97 2.89 -14.63
C HIS A 263 -12.66 3.50 -15.16
N ASP A 264 -11.66 3.78 -14.30
CA ASP A 264 -10.38 4.32 -14.72
C ASP A 264 -9.25 3.27 -14.61
N SER A 265 -8.84 2.77 -15.75
CA SER A 265 -7.77 1.77 -15.83
C SER A 265 -6.39 2.33 -15.45
N THR A 266 -6.18 3.64 -15.54
CA THR A 266 -4.90 4.29 -15.18
C THR A 266 -4.58 4.05 -13.71
N ILE A 267 -5.60 4.05 -12.85
CA ILE A 267 -5.46 3.90 -11.40
C ILE A 267 -4.88 2.53 -11.04
N TYR A 268 -5.55 1.43 -11.43
CA TYR A 268 -5.07 0.09 -11.07
C TYR A 268 -3.83 -0.34 -11.86
N GLN A 269 -3.64 0.17 -13.10
CA GLN A 269 -2.40 -0.05 -13.85
C GLN A 269 -1.20 0.61 -13.18
N THR A 270 -1.34 1.89 -12.77
CA THR A 270 -0.30 2.60 -12.02
C THR A 270 -0.01 1.89 -10.70
N TYR A 271 -1.06 1.47 -9.98
CA TYR A 271 -0.89 0.70 -8.75
C TYR A 271 -0.07 -0.57 -9.00
N ALA A 272 -0.46 -1.39 -9.95
CA ALA A 272 0.20 -2.65 -10.31
C ALA A 272 1.68 -2.45 -10.70
N GLN A 273 1.98 -1.38 -11.45
CA GLN A 273 3.36 -1.02 -11.79
C GLN A 273 4.20 -0.69 -10.56
N VAL A 274 3.67 0.11 -9.62
CA VAL A 274 4.38 0.48 -8.39
C VAL A 274 4.67 -0.74 -7.53
N VAL A 275 3.70 -1.64 -7.38
CA VAL A 275 3.88 -2.86 -6.56
C VAL A 275 4.59 -3.99 -7.31
N THR A 276 4.75 -3.89 -8.63
CA THR A 276 5.32 -4.92 -9.52
C THR A 276 4.53 -6.22 -9.51
N GLN A 277 3.21 -6.12 -9.42
CA GLN A 277 2.29 -7.25 -9.55
C GLN A 277 1.67 -7.30 -10.95
N LYS A 278 1.27 -8.51 -11.38
CA LYS A 278 0.55 -8.71 -12.65
C LYS A 278 -0.90 -8.20 -12.53
N LEU A 279 -1.48 -7.84 -13.67
CA LEU A 279 -2.90 -7.56 -13.79
C LEU A 279 -3.61 -8.83 -14.25
N GLU A 280 -4.45 -9.42 -13.42
CA GLU A 280 -5.19 -10.63 -13.73
C GLU A 280 -6.55 -10.61 -13.02
N GLN A 281 -7.55 -11.27 -13.61
CA GLN A 281 -8.85 -11.44 -12.96
C GLN A 281 -8.86 -12.80 -12.24
N PRO A 282 -9.18 -12.84 -10.93
CA PRO A 282 -9.37 -14.10 -10.23
C PRO A 282 -10.41 -14.97 -10.93
N SER A 283 -10.14 -16.26 -11.02
CA SER A 283 -11.01 -17.25 -11.64
C SER A 283 -11.35 -18.38 -10.66
N GLY A 284 -12.33 -19.21 -11.03
CA GLY A 284 -12.69 -20.42 -10.25
C GLY A 284 -13.75 -20.22 -9.17
N GLY A 285 -14.38 -19.03 -9.08
CA GLY A 285 -15.48 -18.75 -8.15
C GLY A 285 -16.73 -18.19 -8.82
N THR A 286 -17.78 -18.03 -8.04
CA THR A 286 -18.97 -17.25 -8.41
C THR A 286 -18.84 -15.87 -7.80
N TYR A 287 -18.84 -14.84 -8.65
CA TYR A 287 -18.57 -13.45 -8.25
C TYR A 287 -19.84 -12.60 -8.34
N THR A 288 -20.78 -12.84 -7.42
CA THR A 288 -21.99 -12.05 -7.23
C THR A 288 -21.99 -11.42 -5.84
N GLY A 289 -22.61 -10.27 -5.67
CA GLY A 289 -22.67 -9.61 -4.37
C GLY A 289 -21.33 -9.20 -3.80
N THR A 290 -20.34 -8.86 -4.66
CA THR A 290 -19.01 -8.48 -4.20
C THR A 290 -18.93 -7.02 -3.80
N ALA A 291 -18.01 -6.70 -2.92
CA ALA A 291 -17.75 -5.34 -2.46
C ALA A 291 -17.37 -4.40 -3.61
N THR A 292 -16.52 -4.85 -4.54
CA THR A 292 -16.12 -4.05 -5.71
C THR A 292 -17.27 -3.79 -6.68
N GLN A 293 -18.16 -4.78 -6.91
CA GLN A 293 -19.36 -4.56 -7.74
C GLN A 293 -20.28 -3.51 -7.12
N PHE A 294 -20.49 -3.55 -5.80
CA PHE A 294 -21.27 -2.55 -5.11
C PHE A 294 -20.63 -1.17 -5.22
N ASN A 295 -19.35 -1.07 -4.89
CA ASN A 295 -18.60 0.19 -4.89
C ASN A 295 -18.56 0.85 -6.28
N ASN A 296 -18.23 0.08 -7.34
CA ASN A 296 -18.24 0.58 -8.73
C ASN A 296 -19.62 0.93 -9.24
N GLY A 297 -20.67 0.53 -8.54
CA GLY A 297 -22.05 0.93 -8.85
C GLY A 297 -22.51 2.21 -8.18
N LEU A 298 -21.73 2.80 -7.27
CA LEU A 298 -22.12 4.01 -6.53
C LEU A 298 -21.95 5.28 -7.36
N ARG A 299 -20.89 5.34 -8.18
CA ARG A 299 -20.59 6.51 -9.00
C ARG A 299 -20.00 6.10 -10.35
N ALA A 300 -20.28 6.88 -11.39
CA ALA A 300 -19.93 6.55 -12.76
C ALA A 300 -18.42 6.72 -13.09
N ASP A 301 -17.70 7.47 -12.27
CA ASP A 301 -16.25 7.73 -12.41
C ASP A 301 -15.42 7.02 -11.33
N GLY A 302 -16.05 6.23 -10.46
CA GLY A 302 -15.39 5.53 -9.37
C GLY A 302 -14.58 4.32 -9.84
N THR A 303 -13.47 4.05 -9.17
CA THR A 303 -12.62 2.90 -9.44
C THR A 303 -12.36 2.14 -8.15
N ALA A 304 -13.04 1.00 -8.00
CA ALA A 304 -12.78 0.02 -6.96
C ALA A 304 -12.17 -1.24 -7.56
N PHE A 305 -11.03 -1.67 -7.02
CA PHE A 305 -10.32 -2.84 -7.48
C PHE A 305 -9.77 -3.66 -6.31
N ILE A 306 -9.36 -4.89 -6.59
CA ILE A 306 -8.81 -5.82 -5.61
C ILE A 306 -7.30 -5.87 -5.77
N VAL A 307 -6.61 -5.99 -4.65
CA VAL A 307 -5.19 -6.33 -4.58
C VAL A 307 -5.07 -7.64 -3.81
N GLU A 308 -4.72 -8.67 -4.51
CA GLU A 308 -4.38 -9.97 -3.95
C GLU A 308 -2.91 -9.93 -3.51
N LEU A 309 -2.69 -9.91 -2.22
CA LEU A 309 -1.35 -10.00 -1.65
C LEU A 309 -0.82 -11.44 -1.78
N PRO A 310 0.49 -11.68 -1.77
CA PRO A 310 1.01 -13.03 -1.66
C PRO A 310 0.73 -13.65 -0.27
N ASP A 311 0.83 -14.96 -0.15
CA ASP A 311 0.70 -15.72 1.12
C ASP A 311 1.55 -15.13 2.27
N ARG A 312 2.70 -14.56 1.93
CA ARG A 312 3.58 -13.90 2.89
C ARG A 312 3.95 -12.50 2.43
N VAL A 313 3.63 -11.50 3.23
CA VAL A 313 3.91 -10.08 2.94
C VAL A 313 5.09 -9.57 3.78
N PRO A 314 6.31 -9.45 3.21
CA PRO A 314 7.45 -8.85 3.89
C PRO A 314 7.19 -7.37 4.23
N GLY A 315 7.86 -6.84 5.28
CA GLY A 315 7.72 -5.43 5.65
C GLY A 315 8.04 -4.45 4.52
N THR A 316 8.99 -4.79 3.63
CA THR A 316 9.30 -3.97 2.43
C THR A 316 8.12 -3.91 1.45
N MET A 317 7.34 -4.98 1.33
CA MET A 317 6.16 -5.01 0.49
C MET A 317 5.03 -4.18 1.09
N VAL A 318 4.82 -4.20 2.41
CA VAL A 318 3.86 -3.32 3.10
C VAL A 318 4.13 -1.85 2.75
N TYR A 319 5.40 -1.43 2.77
CA TYR A 319 5.77 -0.07 2.37
C TYR A 319 5.47 0.21 0.90
N ARG A 320 5.72 -0.76 0.02
CA ARG A 320 5.48 -0.61 -1.42
C ARG A 320 4.00 -0.44 -1.73
N HIS A 321 3.13 -1.23 -1.10
CA HIS A 321 1.69 -1.09 -1.23
C HIS A 321 1.18 0.24 -0.67
N ALA A 322 1.66 0.66 0.50
CA ALA A 322 1.32 1.98 1.03
C ALA A 322 1.75 3.12 0.10
N ALA A 323 2.90 2.96 -0.57
CA ALA A 323 3.35 3.89 -1.60
C ALA A 323 2.44 3.94 -2.81
N ALA A 324 2.05 2.77 -3.30
CA ALA A 324 1.14 2.66 -4.44
C ALA A 324 -0.18 3.38 -4.15
N VAL A 325 -0.75 3.18 -2.95
CA VAL A 325 -1.96 3.91 -2.49
C VAL A 325 -1.76 5.41 -2.60
N LEU A 326 -0.69 5.96 -1.99
CA LEU A 326 -0.44 7.41 -2.00
C LEU A 326 -0.08 7.95 -3.39
N THR A 327 0.41 7.10 -4.28
CA THR A 327 0.66 7.47 -5.68
C THR A 327 -0.64 7.61 -6.45
N VAL A 328 -1.50 6.59 -6.41
CA VAL A 328 -2.77 6.63 -7.17
C VAL A 328 -3.78 7.61 -6.58
N ALA A 329 -3.68 7.94 -5.29
CA ALA A 329 -4.53 8.94 -4.66
C ALA A 329 -4.34 10.37 -5.21
N LYS A 330 -3.31 10.60 -6.02
CA LYS A 330 -3.04 11.90 -6.67
C LYS A 330 -3.57 11.98 -8.10
N LEU A 331 -4.01 10.86 -8.68
CA LEU A 331 -4.57 10.79 -10.03
C LEU A 331 -6.02 11.27 -10.04
#